data_d68e25dd8d23af40fab4fbc9c79ef362
#
_entry.id   d68e25dd8d23af40fab4fbc9c79ef362
#
_cell.length_a   1.000
_cell.length_b   1.000
_cell.length_c   1.000
_cell.angle_alpha   90.00
_cell.angle_beta   90.00
_cell.angle_gamma   90.00
#
_symmetry.space_group_name_H-M   'P 1'
#
loop_
_entity.id
_entity.type
_entity.pdbx_description
1 polymer ?
#
loop_
_entity_poly.entity_id
_entity_poly.type
_entity_poly.pdbx_seq_one_letter_code
_entity_poly.pdbx_strand_id
1 'polypeptide(L)'
;MTGWRALVLAAACVAAAGCASPQWQKPGAPLAAVEQALGRPTLVAPLANGGERLLYSRQPAGQQVYHLDFDAQRRLVSVTQVLTEARFQALRDGVDTRESVLATFGPPALVEHVARFDGDIWTYRLLENLTPRQAHVHIDPEGVVRRVMFTDEILGDFDPGR
;
A
#
# COMPACT_ATOMS: atom_id res chain seq x y z
N MET A 1 23.92 29.34 -50.45
CA MET A 1 24.72 28.78 -49.35
C MET A 1 24.14 29.27 -48.03
N THR A 2 23.04 28.72 -47.59
CA THR A 2 22.39 29.06 -46.28
C THR A 2 21.34 27.97 -46.01
N GLY A 3 21.60 27.07 -45.12
CA GLY A 3 20.62 26.03 -44.84
C GLY A 3 21.09 24.95 -43.87
N TRP A 4 21.71 25.33 -42.73
CA TRP A 4 22.13 24.29 -41.76
C TRP A 4 22.11 24.83 -40.32
N ARG A 5 20.97 25.38 -39.86
CA ARG A 5 20.84 25.89 -38.48
C ARG A 5 19.46 25.65 -37.84
N ALA A 6 18.77 24.58 -38.22
CA ALA A 6 17.43 24.33 -37.67
C ALA A 6 17.22 22.83 -37.36
N LEU A 7 18.15 22.17 -36.66
CA LEU A 7 17.98 20.76 -36.31
C LEU A 7 18.77 20.37 -35.06
N VAL A 8 18.68 21.12 -33.97
CA VAL A 8 19.15 20.69 -32.65
C VAL A 8 18.30 21.39 -31.57
N LEU A 9 17.05 21.00 -31.40
CA LEU A 9 16.25 21.37 -30.21
C LEU A 9 15.05 20.45 -30.05
N ALA A 10 15.26 19.16 -30.12
CA ALA A 10 14.19 18.17 -29.84
C ALA A 10 14.77 16.89 -29.27
N ALA A 11 15.45 16.95 -28.13
CA ALA A 11 15.82 15.72 -27.40
C ALA A 11 16.37 16.07 -26.02
N ALA A 12 15.53 16.47 -25.07
CA ALA A 12 15.91 16.47 -23.67
C ALA A 12 14.65 16.46 -22.76
N CYS A 13 13.70 15.58 -23.01
CA CYS A 13 12.75 15.11 -21.99
C CYS A 13 13.05 13.65 -21.70
N VAL A 14 14.28 13.36 -21.30
CA VAL A 14 14.56 12.14 -20.56
C VAL A 14 13.93 12.35 -19.19
N ALA A 15 12.71 11.81 -19.01
CA ALA A 15 12.08 11.69 -17.72
C ALA A 15 13.09 11.04 -16.78
N ALA A 16 13.54 11.79 -15.79
CA ALA A 16 14.21 11.23 -14.63
C ALA A 16 13.17 10.35 -13.92
N ALA A 17 13.08 9.09 -14.35
CA ALA A 17 12.40 8.04 -13.60
C ALA A 17 13.28 7.74 -12.38
N GLY A 18 13.43 8.73 -11.51
CA GLY A 18 13.93 8.53 -10.16
C GLY A 18 12.96 7.60 -9.47
N CYS A 19 13.47 6.66 -8.67
CA CYS A 19 12.66 5.76 -7.85
C CYS A 19 11.82 6.58 -6.87
N ALA A 20 10.69 7.13 -7.36
CA ALA A 20 9.78 7.89 -6.52
C ALA A 20 9.17 6.93 -5.48
N SER A 21 9.21 7.32 -4.23
CA SER A 21 8.62 6.54 -3.13
C SER A 21 7.55 7.37 -2.45
N PRO A 22 6.43 6.74 -2.01
CA PRO A 22 5.35 7.44 -1.31
C PRO A 22 5.84 8.27 -0.13
N GLN A 23 6.79 7.76 0.65
CA GLN A 23 7.35 8.41 1.84
C GLN A 23 8.08 9.74 1.56
N TRP A 24 8.45 9.99 0.30
CA TRP A 24 9.15 11.23 -0.08
C TRP A 24 8.22 12.32 -0.62
N GLN A 25 6.94 12.00 -0.75
CA GLN A 25 5.94 12.98 -1.17
C GLN A 25 5.75 14.04 -0.08
N LYS A 26 5.63 15.31 -0.48
CA LYS A 26 5.58 16.43 0.45
C LYS A 26 4.15 16.94 0.63
N PRO A 27 3.73 17.31 1.86
CA PRO A 27 2.47 18.02 2.07
C PRO A 27 2.34 19.22 1.12
N GLY A 28 1.12 19.45 0.61
CA GLY A 28 0.81 20.46 -0.38
C GLY A 28 1.03 20.05 -1.84
N ALA A 29 1.65 18.88 -2.10
CA ALA A 29 1.82 18.38 -3.47
C ALA A 29 0.45 18.15 -4.14
N PRO A 30 0.26 18.60 -5.43
CA PRO A 30 -0.96 18.30 -6.16
C PRO A 30 -1.10 16.79 -6.41
N LEU A 31 -2.32 16.25 -6.31
CA LEU A 31 -2.61 14.84 -6.53
C LEU A 31 -2.08 14.35 -7.88
N ALA A 32 -2.32 15.11 -8.97
CA ALA A 32 -1.83 14.74 -10.31
C ALA A 32 -0.30 14.60 -10.38
N ALA A 33 0.45 15.42 -9.63
CA ALA A 33 1.90 15.32 -9.59
C ALA A 33 2.35 14.06 -8.80
N VAL A 34 1.62 13.70 -7.74
CA VAL A 34 1.88 12.49 -6.97
C VAL A 34 1.59 11.25 -7.80
N GLU A 35 0.46 11.19 -8.51
CA GLU A 35 0.13 10.08 -9.41
C GLU A 35 1.11 9.99 -10.58
N GLN A 36 1.56 11.11 -11.13
CA GLN A 36 2.59 11.10 -12.16
C GLN A 36 3.92 10.52 -11.66
N ALA A 37 4.26 10.78 -10.39
CA ALA A 37 5.51 10.29 -9.79
C ALA A 37 5.43 8.83 -9.34
N LEU A 38 4.28 8.40 -8.77
CA LEU A 38 4.11 7.09 -8.14
C LEU A 38 3.36 6.08 -9.01
N GLY A 39 2.70 6.53 -10.08
CA GLY A 39 1.79 5.70 -10.88
C GLY A 39 0.40 5.56 -10.22
N ARG A 40 -0.39 4.61 -10.73
CA ARG A 40 -1.74 4.36 -10.21
C ARG A 40 -1.71 3.83 -8.78
N PRO A 41 -2.56 4.37 -7.89
CA PRO A 41 -2.73 3.80 -6.56
C PRO A 41 -3.36 2.40 -6.63
N THR A 42 -3.10 1.60 -5.60
CA THR A 42 -3.71 0.27 -5.43
C THR A 42 -5.21 0.39 -5.15
N LEU A 43 -5.60 1.34 -4.30
CA LEU A 43 -6.99 1.66 -3.95
C LEU A 43 -7.16 3.17 -3.80
N VAL A 44 -8.39 3.64 -4.03
CA VAL A 44 -8.81 5.03 -3.75
C VAL A 44 -10.08 4.98 -2.93
N ALA A 45 -10.15 5.77 -1.87
CA ALA A 45 -11.31 5.87 -1.00
C ALA A 45 -11.64 7.34 -0.67
N PRO A 46 -12.93 7.73 -0.63
CA PRO A 46 -13.32 9.06 -0.19
C PRO A 46 -13.05 9.24 1.31
N LEU A 47 -12.73 10.47 1.72
CA LEU A 47 -12.61 10.87 3.11
C LEU A 47 -13.83 11.71 3.54
N ALA A 48 -14.18 11.64 4.82
CA ALA A 48 -15.34 12.35 5.36
C ALA A 48 -15.27 13.89 5.24
N ASN A 49 -14.07 14.44 5.09
CA ASN A 49 -13.82 15.87 4.90
C ASN A 49 -13.95 16.33 3.44
N GLY A 50 -14.45 15.47 2.53
CA GLY A 50 -14.56 15.76 1.10
C GLY A 50 -13.26 15.56 0.31
N GLY A 51 -12.22 15.09 0.96
CA GLY A 51 -10.96 14.68 0.33
C GLY A 51 -10.97 13.23 -0.12
N GLU A 52 -9.80 12.73 -0.50
CA GLU A 52 -9.62 11.33 -0.92
C GLU A 52 -8.32 10.74 -0.36
N ARG A 53 -8.33 9.43 -0.13
CA ARG A 53 -7.17 8.64 0.27
C ARG A 53 -6.71 7.78 -0.88
N LEU A 54 -5.45 7.90 -1.26
CA LEU A 54 -4.78 6.99 -2.16
C LEU A 54 -3.96 5.97 -1.34
N LEU A 55 -4.17 4.69 -1.61
CA LEU A 55 -3.41 3.61 -0.99
C LEU A 55 -2.40 3.08 -2.02
N TYR A 56 -1.13 3.05 -1.63
CA TYR A 56 -0.04 2.45 -2.40
C TYR A 56 0.54 1.26 -1.66
N SER A 57 0.29 0.06 -2.18
CA SER A 57 0.81 -1.19 -1.62
C SER A 57 2.05 -1.66 -2.37
N ARG A 58 3.03 -2.14 -1.64
CA ARG A 58 4.21 -2.86 -2.17
C ARG A 58 4.08 -4.38 -2.00
N GLN A 59 2.98 -4.85 -1.41
CA GLN A 59 2.69 -6.29 -1.32
C GLN A 59 2.51 -6.89 -2.74
N PRO A 60 2.88 -8.14 -2.96
CA PRO A 60 3.53 -9.10 -2.06
C PRO A 60 5.05 -8.93 -1.96
N ALA A 61 5.70 -8.24 -2.90
CA ALA A 61 7.16 -8.17 -2.98
C ALA A 61 7.82 -7.33 -1.87
N GLY A 62 7.10 -6.30 -1.38
CA GLY A 62 7.59 -5.38 -0.33
C GLY A 62 6.80 -5.49 0.96
N GLN A 63 7.28 -4.82 2.00
CA GLN A 63 6.76 -4.87 3.37
C GLN A 63 6.13 -3.53 3.79
N GLN A 64 5.61 -2.76 2.84
CA GLN A 64 5.10 -1.42 3.08
C GLN A 64 3.78 -1.19 2.35
N VAL A 65 2.88 -0.47 3.01
CA VAL A 65 1.65 0.10 2.44
C VAL A 65 1.51 1.53 2.96
N TYR A 66 1.25 2.45 2.05
CA TYR A 66 1.13 3.86 2.38
C TYR A 66 -0.27 4.38 2.11
N HIS A 67 -0.81 5.14 3.06
CA HIS A 67 -1.94 6.02 2.84
C HIS A 67 -1.42 7.42 2.52
N LEU A 68 -1.90 7.99 1.44
CA LEU A 68 -1.70 9.39 1.05
C LEU A 68 -3.06 10.06 1.10
N ASP A 69 -3.27 10.92 2.08
CA ASP A 69 -4.54 11.63 2.26
C ASP A 69 -4.47 13.00 1.59
N PHE A 70 -5.47 13.29 0.77
CA PHE A 70 -5.63 14.55 0.05
C PHE A 70 -6.86 15.29 0.57
N ASP A 71 -6.79 16.62 0.60
CA ASP A 71 -7.93 17.48 0.92
C ASP A 71 -8.89 17.61 -0.28
N ALA A 72 -10.00 18.37 -0.06
CA ALA A 72 -10.98 18.65 -1.09
C ALA A 72 -10.41 19.46 -2.27
N GLN A 73 -9.28 20.14 -2.11
CA GLN A 73 -8.56 20.85 -3.15
C GLN A 73 -7.51 19.98 -3.85
N ARG A 74 -7.53 18.65 -3.55
CA ARG A 74 -6.60 17.65 -4.11
C ARG A 74 -5.13 17.97 -3.80
N ARG A 75 -4.86 18.47 -2.59
CA ARG A 75 -3.52 18.70 -2.06
C ARG A 75 -3.20 17.62 -1.02
N LEU A 76 -1.98 17.09 -1.10
CA LEU A 76 -1.50 16.09 -0.14
C LEU A 76 -1.44 16.69 1.27
N VAL A 77 -2.13 16.05 2.21
CA VAL A 77 -2.17 16.45 3.63
C VAL A 77 -1.20 15.61 4.44
N SER A 78 -1.23 14.29 4.24
CA SER A 78 -0.40 13.37 5.02
C SER A 78 0.03 12.14 4.23
N VAL A 79 1.15 11.57 4.64
CA VAL A 79 1.65 10.27 4.19
C VAL A 79 1.86 9.39 5.42
N THR A 80 1.23 8.22 5.44
CA THR A 80 1.31 7.30 6.59
C THR A 80 1.61 5.89 6.12
N GLN A 81 2.66 5.28 6.64
CA GLN A 81 2.92 3.85 6.49
C GLN A 81 2.00 3.09 7.47
N VAL A 82 1.24 2.10 6.97
CA VAL A 82 0.17 1.45 7.73
C VAL A 82 0.44 0.00 8.10
N LEU A 83 1.43 -0.67 7.51
CA LEU A 83 1.82 -2.03 7.91
C LEU A 83 2.70 -1.99 9.16
N THR A 84 2.08 -1.79 10.31
CA THR A 84 2.73 -1.84 11.63
C THR A 84 2.01 -2.85 12.51
N GLU A 85 2.75 -3.52 13.39
CA GLU A 85 2.17 -4.48 14.33
C GLU A 85 1.07 -3.84 15.17
N ALA A 86 1.28 -2.61 15.66
CA ALA A 86 0.29 -1.88 16.43
C ALA A 86 -1.05 -1.67 15.71
N ARG A 87 -1.04 -1.43 14.38
CA ARG A 87 -2.28 -1.29 13.60
C ARG A 87 -3.01 -2.60 13.40
N PHE A 88 -2.29 -3.71 13.25
CA PHE A 88 -2.90 -5.03 13.19
C PHE A 88 -3.46 -5.44 14.55
N GLN A 89 -2.78 -5.13 15.65
CA GLN A 89 -3.29 -5.36 17.02
C GLN A 89 -4.52 -4.52 17.35
N ALA A 90 -4.74 -3.41 16.68
CA ALA A 90 -5.93 -2.57 16.83
C ALA A 90 -7.18 -3.12 16.12
N LEU A 91 -7.04 -4.15 15.30
CA LEU A 91 -8.19 -4.85 14.71
C LEU A 91 -9.00 -5.53 15.83
N ARG A 92 -10.31 -5.35 15.77
CA ARG A 92 -11.25 -5.84 16.81
C ARG A 92 -11.90 -7.14 16.35
N ASP A 93 -11.64 -8.20 17.11
CA ASP A 93 -12.23 -9.52 16.86
C ASP A 93 -13.77 -9.44 16.93
N GLY A 94 -14.42 -10.05 15.95
CA GLY A 94 -15.90 -10.06 15.85
C GLY A 94 -16.51 -8.73 15.37
N VAL A 95 -15.72 -7.70 15.08
CA VAL A 95 -16.20 -6.35 14.70
C VAL A 95 -15.64 -5.90 13.36
N ASP A 96 -14.31 -5.95 13.19
CA ASP A 96 -13.69 -5.54 11.93
C ASP A 96 -13.95 -6.59 10.84
N THR A 97 -14.06 -6.11 9.60
CA THR A 97 -14.46 -6.95 8.47
C THR A 97 -13.37 -7.02 7.42
N ARG A 98 -13.53 -7.95 6.49
CA ARG A 98 -12.69 -8.09 5.29
C ARG A 98 -12.52 -6.76 4.56
N GLU A 99 -13.61 -6.01 4.44
CA GLU A 99 -13.61 -4.70 3.77
C GLU A 99 -12.82 -3.67 4.55
N SER A 100 -12.94 -3.65 5.89
CA SER A 100 -12.16 -2.74 6.74
C SER A 100 -10.67 -3.05 6.71
N VAL A 101 -10.30 -4.34 6.69
CA VAL A 101 -8.92 -4.80 6.53
C VAL A 101 -8.37 -4.37 5.17
N LEU A 102 -9.15 -4.61 4.09
CA LEU A 102 -8.76 -4.23 2.73
C LEU A 102 -8.60 -2.71 2.59
N ALA A 103 -9.53 -1.93 3.16
CA ALA A 103 -9.47 -0.47 3.13
C ALA A 103 -8.26 0.09 3.90
N THR A 104 -7.84 -0.60 4.97
CA THR A 104 -6.73 -0.16 5.81
C THR A 104 -5.37 -0.62 5.28
N PHE A 105 -5.24 -1.90 4.92
CA PHE A 105 -3.96 -2.49 4.60
C PHE A 105 -3.78 -2.82 3.11
N GLY A 106 -4.85 -2.69 2.31
CA GLY A 106 -4.85 -3.11 0.91
C GLY A 106 -4.90 -4.63 0.75
N PRO A 107 -4.69 -5.14 -0.48
CA PRO A 107 -4.61 -6.58 -0.72
C PRO A 107 -3.47 -7.22 0.08
N PRO A 108 -3.70 -8.44 0.66
CA PRO A 108 -2.66 -9.18 1.36
C PRO A 108 -1.58 -9.69 0.40
N ALA A 109 -0.43 -10.09 0.95
CA ALA A 109 0.62 -10.76 0.20
C ALA A 109 0.22 -12.19 -0.21
N LEU A 110 -0.55 -12.87 0.65
CA LEU A 110 -1.00 -14.24 0.44
C LEU A 110 -2.36 -14.44 1.10
N VAL A 111 -3.20 -15.27 0.46
CA VAL A 111 -4.46 -15.77 1.04
C VAL A 111 -4.39 -17.28 1.10
N GLU A 112 -4.60 -17.83 2.28
CA GLU A 112 -4.52 -19.28 2.55
C GLU A 112 -5.80 -19.79 3.20
N HIS A 113 -6.09 -21.06 2.96
CA HIS A 113 -7.11 -21.85 3.66
C HIS A 113 -6.45 -22.99 4.39
N VAL A 114 -6.75 -23.17 5.68
CA VAL A 114 -6.19 -24.24 6.49
C VAL A 114 -7.30 -25.08 7.11
N ALA A 115 -7.09 -26.39 7.22
CA ALA A 115 -8.10 -27.34 7.68
C ALA A 115 -8.65 -27.08 9.11
N ARG A 116 -7.94 -26.30 9.92
CA ARG A 116 -8.32 -26.00 11.32
C ARG A 116 -9.03 -24.66 11.51
N PHE A 117 -9.26 -23.93 10.42
CA PHE A 117 -9.97 -22.66 10.46
C PHE A 117 -10.89 -22.57 9.25
N ASP A 118 -12.18 -22.43 9.49
CA ASP A 118 -13.16 -22.18 8.44
C ASP A 118 -13.12 -20.68 8.09
N GLY A 119 -12.58 -20.38 6.91
CA GLY A 119 -12.35 -19.02 6.42
C GLY A 119 -11.00 -18.81 5.76
N ASP A 120 -10.66 -17.56 5.55
CA ASP A 120 -9.42 -17.11 4.90
C ASP A 120 -8.40 -16.64 5.94
N ILE A 121 -7.12 -16.94 5.70
CA ILE A 121 -6.01 -16.32 6.41
C ILE A 121 -5.32 -15.37 5.45
N TRP A 122 -5.43 -14.07 5.73
CA TRP A 122 -4.78 -13.02 4.97
C TRP A 122 -3.43 -12.68 5.59
N THR A 123 -2.37 -13.02 4.89
CA THR A 123 -1.00 -12.78 5.35
C THR A 123 -0.45 -11.50 4.75
N TYR A 124 0.04 -10.62 5.61
CA TYR A 124 0.72 -9.38 5.26
C TYR A 124 2.18 -9.44 5.72
N ARG A 125 3.08 -9.04 4.84
CA ARG A 125 4.51 -8.90 5.17
C ARG A 125 4.75 -7.49 5.67
N LEU A 126 5.41 -7.35 6.81
CA LEU A 126 5.73 -6.06 7.43
C LEU A 126 7.16 -6.04 7.95
N LEU A 127 7.66 -4.83 8.19
CA LEU A 127 8.97 -4.62 8.79
C LEU A 127 8.75 -3.91 10.14
N GLU A 128 8.98 -4.61 11.24
CA GLU A 128 8.87 -4.06 12.58
C GLU A 128 10.26 -3.96 13.22
N ASN A 129 10.69 -2.73 13.56
CA ASN A 129 12.02 -2.47 14.10
C ASN A 129 13.16 -3.12 13.30
N LEU A 130 13.10 -3.04 11.97
CA LEU A 130 14.02 -3.66 11.01
C LEU A 130 13.98 -5.20 10.97
N THR A 131 13.05 -5.82 11.69
CA THR A 131 12.84 -7.28 11.66
C THR A 131 11.71 -7.61 10.71
N PRO A 132 11.95 -8.46 9.69
CA PRO A 132 10.88 -8.97 8.81
C PRO A 132 9.90 -9.83 9.60
N ARG A 133 8.62 -9.49 9.51
CA ARG A 133 7.52 -10.21 10.18
C ARG A 133 6.34 -10.41 9.26
N GLN A 134 5.43 -11.29 9.67
CA GLN A 134 4.15 -11.52 9.02
C GLN A 134 3.01 -11.32 10.02
N ALA A 135 1.94 -10.66 9.56
CA ALA A 135 0.67 -10.59 10.26
C ALA A 135 -0.34 -11.47 9.52
N HIS A 136 -0.95 -12.40 10.24
CA HIS A 136 -1.95 -13.34 9.73
C HIS A 136 -3.32 -12.94 10.28
N VAL A 137 -4.15 -12.35 9.43
CA VAL A 137 -5.52 -11.93 9.77
C VAL A 137 -6.46 -13.09 9.41
N HIS A 138 -7.09 -13.69 10.39
CA HIS A 138 -8.06 -14.77 10.21
C HIS A 138 -9.44 -14.16 10.00
N ILE A 139 -10.05 -14.42 8.86
CA ILE A 139 -11.35 -13.87 8.43
C ILE A 139 -12.28 -15.05 8.16
N ASP A 140 -13.42 -15.12 8.86
CA ASP A 140 -14.39 -16.19 8.71
C ASP A 140 -15.16 -16.11 7.37
N PRO A 141 -16.02 -17.11 7.05
CA PRO A 141 -16.81 -17.10 5.81
C PRO A 141 -17.75 -15.89 5.69
N GLU A 142 -18.20 -15.32 6.82
CA GLU A 142 -19.04 -14.12 6.88
C GLU A 142 -18.23 -12.84 6.63
N GLY A 143 -16.91 -12.95 6.51
CA GLY A 143 -15.99 -11.83 6.27
C GLY A 143 -15.59 -11.08 7.54
N VAL A 144 -15.78 -11.66 8.73
CA VAL A 144 -15.47 -11.02 10.02
C VAL A 144 -14.11 -11.46 10.53
N VAL A 145 -13.30 -10.51 11.01
CA VAL A 145 -12.01 -10.79 11.64
C VAL A 145 -12.23 -11.55 12.95
N ARG A 146 -11.52 -12.68 13.11
CA ARG A 146 -11.62 -13.54 14.30
C ARG A 146 -10.39 -13.52 15.17
N ARG A 147 -9.24 -13.22 14.61
CA ARG A 147 -7.98 -13.02 15.33
C ARG A 147 -6.90 -12.50 14.40
N VAL A 148 -5.85 -11.94 15.00
CA VAL A 148 -4.59 -11.65 14.34
C VAL A 148 -3.46 -12.40 15.04
N MET A 149 -2.57 -12.98 14.25
CA MET A 149 -1.37 -13.66 14.73
C MET A 149 -0.15 -13.07 14.05
N PHE A 150 1.01 -13.16 14.71
CA PHE A 150 2.27 -12.71 14.15
C PHE A 150 3.29 -13.84 14.16
N THR A 151 4.09 -13.89 13.09
CA THR A 151 5.26 -14.77 12.99
C THR A 151 6.45 -13.96 12.47
N ASP A 152 7.65 -14.44 12.73
CA ASP A 152 8.83 -13.91 12.06
C ASP A 152 8.86 -14.42 10.62
N GLU A 153 9.25 -13.55 9.67
CA GLU A 153 9.40 -13.94 8.29
C GLU A 153 10.78 -14.59 8.09
N ILE A 154 10.79 -15.87 7.76
CA ILE A 154 12.02 -16.58 7.40
C ILE A 154 12.37 -16.21 5.97
N LEU A 155 13.55 -15.60 5.76
CA LEU A 155 14.01 -15.24 4.42
C LEU A 155 14.13 -16.51 3.56
N GLY A 156 13.30 -16.59 2.51
CA GLY A 156 13.23 -17.74 1.60
C GLY A 156 11.91 -18.52 1.62
N ASP A 157 11.05 -18.32 2.61
CA ASP A 157 9.78 -19.05 2.72
C ASP A 157 8.62 -18.39 1.95
N PHE A 158 8.79 -17.14 1.53
CA PHE A 158 7.73 -16.44 0.80
C PHE A 158 7.84 -16.76 -0.69
N ASP A 159 7.06 -17.73 -1.16
CA ASP A 159 6.83 -18.03 -2.57
C ASP A 159 5.38 -17.69 -2.93
N PRO A 160 5.11 -16.56 -3.64
CA PRO A 160 3.75 -16.16 -4.01
C PRO A 160 3.12 -17.03 -5.11
N GLY A 161 3.82 -18.06 -5.58
CA GLY A 161 3.39 -18.98 -6.65
C GLY A 161 3.04 -20.38 -6.19
N ARG A 162 3.02 -20.66 -4.89
CA ARG A 162 2.58 -21.96 -4.34
C ARG A 162 1.12 -21.99 -4.03
#